data_44110f794ae632d40bc1f078eb92e52a
#
_entry.id   44110f794ae632d40bc1f078eb92e52a
#
_cell.length_a   1.000
_cell.length_b   1.000
_cell.length_c   1.000
_cell.angle_alpha   90.00
_cell.angle_beta   90.00
_cell.angle_gamma   90.00
#
_symmetry.space_group_name_H-M   'P 1'
#
loop_
_entity.id
_entity.type
_entity.pdbx_description
1 polymer ?
#
loop_
_entity_poly.entity_id
_entity_poly.type
_entity_poly.pdbx_seq_one_letter_code
_entity_poly.pdbx_strand_id
1 'polypeptide(L)'
;MRIPQIQALRALGADGRAALPFKITSLLGETKDDKGARALIFDFVYGSPIDVGSVSGDSELARNIGLAIAAIHKLPLTVVENAHLPEFQPEDILRARTAELDRFAATGKVPASLLSRWEAVLEDSSLFRFQPTVVHGALNGDTVLEEDGRSVAGVLAWSSLKISDPAEDLSWILGSENDPFADAVLAAYSANRPAVDPSIRQRAIMYSEFERARWLMHGVNKGDQSIIDDAVEMLATLAGDVEAGVIGRLTAAPIAAIIAEPVFEEISETVISIESDDEFEIIEINEKFKLFKLGGRIVDLDLESLLPALKGLHELPVVAHKEIGRASC
;
A
#
# COMPACT_ATOMS: atom_id res chain seq x y z
N MET A 1 -25.67 -20.39 13.81
CA MET A 1 -24.48 -20.01 13.05
C MET A 1 -24.66 -18.56 12.61
N ARG A 2 -23.77 -17.65 12.99
CA ARG A 2 -23.82 -16.24 12.55
C ARG A 2 -23.33 -16.16 11.12
N ILE A 3 -24.06 -15.47 10.25
CA ILE A 3 -23.62 -15.23 8.89
C ILE A 3 -22.80 -13.94 8.91
N PRO A 4 -21.49 -13.97 8.56
CA PRO A 4 -20.59 -12.81 8.68
C PRO A 4 -21.14 -11.55 8.01
N GLN A 5 -21.71 -11.69 6.80
CA GLN A 5 -22.35 -10.59 6.07
C GLN A 5 -23.45 -9.89 6.89
N ILE A 6 -24.34 -10.63 7.54
CA ILE A 6 -25.41 -10.03 8.35
C ILE A 6 -24.85 -9.32 9.57
N GLN A 7 -23.83 -9.91 10.20
CA GLN A 7 -23.19 -9.32 11.37
C GLN A 7 -22.53 -7.99 11.01
N ALA A 8 -21.79 -7.93 9.92
CA ALA A 8 -21.16 -6.72 9.39
C ALA A 8 -22.19 -5.63 9.03
N LEU A 9 -23.25 -6.01 8.29
CA LEU A 9 -24.30 -5.07 7.91
C LEU A 9 -25.08 -4.49 9.11
N ARG A 10 -25.22 -5.25 10.19
CA ARG A 10 -25.79 -4.78 11.46
C ARG A 10 -24.83 -3.90 12.23
N ALA A 11 -23.54 -4.20 12.21
CA ALA A 11 -22.49 -3.39 12.84
C ALA A 11 -22.44 -1.97 12.26
N LEU A 12 -22.54 -1.85 10.94
CA LEU A 12 -22.58 -0.54 10.27
C LEU A 12 -23.76 0.33 10.71
N GLY A 13 -24.91 -0.26 11.06
CA GLY A 13 -26.07 0.47 11.57
C GLY A 13 -26.54 1.61 10.66
N ALA A 14 -27.36 2.49 11.18
CA ALA A 14 -27.83 3.67 10.44
C ALA A 14 -26.73 4.74 10.34
N ASP A 15 -26.01 4.98 11.42
CA ASP A 15 -24.99 6.04 11.48
C ASP A 15 -23.77 5.71 10.62
N GLY A 16 -23.29 4.45 10.66
CA GLY A 16 -22.18 4.01 9.81
C GLY A 16 -22.55 4.10 8.33
N ARG A 17 -23.79 3.72 7.95
CA ARG A 17 -24.27 3.85 6.58
C ARG A 17 -24.39 5.32 6.13
N ALA A 18 -24.87 6.21 7.00
CA ALA A 18 -24.99 7.63 6.72
C ALA A 18 -23.63 8.34 6.56
N ALA A 19 -22.58 7.78 7.14
CA ALA A 19 -21.21 8.29 7.02
C ALA A 19 -20.53 7.93 5.69
N LEU A 20 -21.11 7.01 4.90
CA LEU A 20 -20.52 6.52 3.66
C LEU A 20 -21.14 7.20 2.43
N PRO A 21 -20.34 7.62 1.44
CA PRO A 21 -20.81 8.35 0.26
C PRO A 21 -21.44 7.45 -0.82
N PHE A 22 -21.73 6.20 -0.51
CA PHE A 22 -22.24 5.19 -1.42
C PHE A 22 -23.29 4.29 -0.73
N LYS A 23 -24.01 3.51 -1.51
CA LYS A 23 -25.01 2.58 -0.98
C LYS A 23 -24.39 1.28 -0.47
N ILE A 24 -25.00 0.73 0.57
CA ILE A 24 -24.72 -0.60 1.11
C ILE A 24 -26.04 -1.38 1.12
N THR A 25 -25.99 -2.66 0.74
CA THR A 25 -27.17 -3.53 0.79
C THR A 25 -27.78 -3.59 2.19
N SER A 26 -29.12 -3.65 2.25
CA SER A 26 -29.88 -3.87 3.48
C SER A 26 -30.54 -5.24 3.46
N LEU A 27 -30.52 -5.94 4.58
CA LEU A 27 -31.28 -7.18 4.73
C LEU A 27 -32.77 -6.84 4.84
N LEU A 28 -33.54 -7.22 3.83
CA LEU A 28 -34.99 -7.02 3.76
C LEU A 28 -35.76 -8.15 4.44
N GLY A 29 -35.23 -9.37 4.40
CA GLY A 29 -35.89 -10.50 4.98
C GLY A 29 -35.04 -11.76 5.01
N GLU A 30 -35.55 -12.75 5.72
CA GLU A 30 -34.97 -14.07 5.83
C GLU A 30 -36.05 -15.13 5.73
N THR A 31 -35.81 -16.17 4.97
CA THR A 31 -36.69 -17.32 4.85
C THR A 31 -35.87 -18.61 4.78
N LYS A 32 -36.56 -19.75 4.68
CA LYS A 32 -35.97 -21.05 4.36
C LYS A 32 -36.54 -21.55 3.08
N ASP A 33 -35.71 -22.20 2.27
CA ASP A 33 -36.19 -22.94 1.10
C ASP A 33 -36.90 -24.25 1.50
N ASP A 34 -37.47 -24.93 0.52
CA ASP A 34 -38.20 -26.20 0.72
C ASP A 34 -37.30 -27.32 1.26
N LYS A 35 -35.97 -27.18 1.20
CA LYS A 35 -34.97 -28.11 1.74
C LYS A 35 -34.47 -27.70 3.13
N GLY A 36 -34.98 -26.59 3.68
CA GLY A 36 -34.58 -26.02 4.95
C GLY A 36 -33.32 -25.19 4.92
N ALA A 37 -32.75 -24.93 3.73
CA ALA A 37 -31.61 -24.02 3.60
C ALA A 37 -32.07 -22.58 3.78
N ARG A 38 -31.23 -21.80 4.47
CA ARG A 38 -31.52 -20.40 4.80
C ARG A 38 -31.34 -19.51 3.57
N ALA A 39 -32.37 -18.77 3.18
CA ALA A 39 -32.35 -17.78 2.13
C ALA A 39 -32.43 -16.37 2.72
N LEU A 40 -31.59 -15.47 2.24
CA LEU A 40 -31.51 -14.08 2.66
C LEU A 40 -31.91 -13.20 1.49
N ILE A 41 -32.74 -12.21 1.76
CA ILE A 41 -33.24 -11.26 0.77
C ILE A 41 -32.63 -9.90 1.11
N PHE A 42 -31.89 -9.34 0.14
CA PHE A 42 -31.30 -8.02 0.24
C PHE A 42 -31.94 -7.07 -0.77
N ASP A 43 -31.91 -5.76 -0.46
CA ASP A 43 -32.19 -4.76 -1.48
C ASP A 43 -31.10 -4.77 -2.56
N PHE A 44 -31.47 -4.31 -3.73
CA PHE A 44 -30.55 -4.26 -4.87
C PHE A 44 -29.81 -2.92 -4.89
N VAL A 45 -28.50 -2.97 -5.11
CA VAL A 45 -27.65 -1.81 -5.36
C VAL A 45 -27.35 -1.75 -6.84
N TYR A 46 -27.80 -0.68 -7.49
CA TYR A 46 -27.56 -0.45 -8.91
C TYR A 46 -26.12 0.05 -9.10
N GLY A 47 -25.51 -0.29 -10.21
CA GLY A 47 -24.16 0.08 -10.62
C GLY A 47 -23.48 -1.06 -11.39
N SER A 48 -22.36 -0.75 -11.99
CA SER A 48 -21.54 -1.67 -12.76
C SER A 48 -20.25 -2.01 -12.03
N PRO A 49 -19.72 -3.24 -12.12
CA PRO A 49 -18.37 -3.56 -11.67
C PRO A 49 -17.32 -2.68 -12.33
N ILE A 50 -16.21 -2.44 -11.64
CA ILE A 50 -15.12 -1.61 -12.13
C ILE A 50 -14.07 -2.50 -12.81
N ASP A 51 -13.82 -2.23 -14.09
CA ASP A 51 -12.63 -2.74 -14.78
C ASP A 51 -11.46 -1.77 -14.56
N VAL A 52 -10.59 -2.11 -13.62
CA VAL A 52 -9.44 -1.28 -13.22
C VAL A 52 -8.54 -0.93 -14.41
N GLY A 53 -8.37 -1.85 -15.38
CA GLY A 53 -7.54 -1.62 -16.54
C GLY A 53 -8.07 -0.55 -17.49
N SER A 54 -9.38 -0.28 -17.46
CA SER A 54 -10.04 0.68 -18.35
C SER A 54 -10.23 2.08 -17.74
N VAL A 55 -10.04 2.26 -16.43
CA VAL A 55 -10.27 3.55 -15.76
C VAL A 55 -9.11 4.52 -15.99
N SER A 56 -9.39 5.72 -16.49
CA SER A 56 -8.37 6.76 -16.62
C SER A 56 -7.96 7.35 -15.27
N GLY A 57 -6.65 7.62 -15.08
CA GLY A 57 -6.11 8.19 -13.86
C GLY A 57 -6.62 9.62 -13.56
N ASP A 58 -6.98 10.39 -14.56
CA ASP A 58 -7.53 11.75 -14.40
C ASP A 58 -9.05 11.75 -14.22
N SER A 59 -9.70 10.57 -14.20
CA SER A 59 -11.14 10.44 -14.09
C SER A 59 -11.68 10.88 -12.72
N GLU A 60 -12.93 11.30 -12.72
CA GLU A 60 -13.67 11.57 -11.49
C GLU A 60 -13.87 10.29 -10.66
N LEU A 61 -14.04 9.15 -11.33
CA LEU A 61 -14.18 7.83 -10.71
C LEU A 61 -12.95 7.47 -9.87
N ALA A 62 -11.73 7.68 -10.40
CA ALA A 62 -10.50 7.40 -9.66
C ALA A 62 -10.45 8.18 -8.33
N ARG A 63 -10.79 9.47 -8.35
CA ARG A 63 -10.87 10.29 -7.14
C ARG A 63 -11.96 9.80 -6.19
N ASN A 64 -13.13 9.45 -6.71
CA ASN A 64 -14.27 9.02 -5.89
C ASN A 64 -14.05 7.64 -5.25
N ILE A 65 -13.28 6.74 -5.88
CA ILE A 65 -12.84 5.47 -5.26
C ILE A 65 -11.93 5.77 -4.05
N GLY A 66 -10.95 6.66 -4.20
CA GLY A 66 -10.09 7.07 -3.09
C GLY A 66 -10.88 7.69 -1.92
N LEU A 67 -11.88 8.51 -2.21
CA LEU A 67 -12.80 9.08 -1.22
C LEU A 67 -13.65 8.01 -0.54
N ALA A 68 -14.16 7.04 -1.29
CA ALA A 68 -14.96 5.93 -0.78
C ALA A 68 -14.17 5.07 0.22
N ILE A 69 -12.93 4.68 -0.14
CA ILE A 69 -12.05 3.92 0.76
C ILE A 69 -11.69 4.75 1.99
N ALA A 70 -11.38 6.04 1.83
CA ALA A 70 -11.11 6.93 2.95
C ALA A 70 -12.32 7.05 3.90
N ALA A 71 -13.54 7.04 3.37
CA ALA A 71 -14.77 7.10 4.18
C ALA A 71 -14.95 5.79 5.00
N ILE A 72 -14.68 4.62 4.42
CA ILE A 72 -14.69 3.35 5.15
C ILE A 72 -13.70 3.40 6.32
N HIS A 73 -12.47 3.81 6.04
CA HIS A 73 -11.40 3.85 7.04
C HIS A 73 -11.58 4.94 8.11
N LYS A 74 -12.49 5.90 7.90
CA LYS A 74 -12.88 6.91 8.90
C LYS A 74 -13.99 6.44 9.83
N LEU A 75 -14.61 5.31 9.56
CA LEU A 75 -15.61 4.76 10.47
C LEU A 75 -15.01 4.58 11.87
N PRO A 76 -15.76 4.89 12.94
CA PRO A 76 -15.28 4.66 14.29
C PRO A 76 -14.98 3.19 14.54
N LEU A 77 -13.88 2.88 15.22
CA LEU A 77 -13.50 1.50 15.58
C LEU A 77 -14.63 0.78 16.32
N THR A 78 -15.42 1.53 17.09
CA THR A 78 -16.58 1.00 17.83
C THR A 78 -17.62 0.31 16.95
N VAL A 79 -17.66 0.58 15.63
CA VAL A 79 -18.48 -0.18 14.67
C VAL A 79 -18.11 -1.66 14.67
N VAL A 80 -16.82 -1.96 14.74
CA VAL A 80 -16.28 -3.32 14.74
C VAL A 80 -16.29 -3.89 16.17
N GLU A 81 -15.79 -3.14 17.14
CA GLU A 81 -15.64 -3.53 18.55
C GLU A 81 -16.99 -3.94 19.16
N ASN A 82 -18.02 -3.10 19.03
CA ASN A 82 -19.36 -3.37 19.58
C ASN A 82 -20.04 -4.58 18.95
N ALA A 83 -19.66 -4.94 17.73
CA ALA A 83 -20.18 -6.12 17.03
C ALA A 83 -19.34 -7.37 17.26
N HIS A 84 -18.25 -7.27 18.03
CA HIS A 84 -17.29 -8.35 18.27
C HIS A 84 -16.81 -8.98 16.94
N LEU A 85 -16.52 -8.15 15.96
CA LEU A 85 -15.89 -8.53 14.71
C LEU A 85 -14.37 -8.66 14.90
N PRO A 86 -13.64 -9.28 13.98
CA PRO A 86 -12.20 -9.46 14.13
C PRO A 86 -11.44 -8.13 14.23
N GLU A 87 -10.41 -8.12 15.08
CA GLU A 87 -9.49 -7.00 15.28
C GLU A 87 -8.06 -7.54 15.24
N PHE A 88 -7.19 -6.85 14.50
CA PHE A 88 -5.79 -7.24 14.34
C PHE A 88 -4.89 -6.03 14.57
N GLN A 89 -3.84 -6.25 15.36
CA GLN A 89 -2.76 -5.28 15.54
C GLN A 89 -1.66 -5.49 14.48
N PRO A 90 -0.80 -4.50 14.22
CA PRO A 90 0.27 -4.62 13.22
C PRO A 90 1.14 -5.86 13.40
N GLU A 91 1.46 -6.22 14.65
CA GLU A 91 2.27 -7.39 15.00
C GLU A 91 1.56 -8.72 14.67
N ASP A 92 0.24 -8.77 14.83
CA ASP A 92 -0.56 -9.95 14.48
C ASP A 92 -0.61 -10.12 12.97
N ILE A 93 -0.76 -9.01 12.24
CA ILE A 93 -0.78 -8.99 10.79
C ILE A 93 0.58 -9.41 10.24
N LEU A 94 1.68 -8.83 10.72
CA LEU A 94 3.03 -9.21 10.31
C LEU A 94 3.26 -10.71 10.52
N ARG A 95 2.95 -11.22 11.72
CA ARG A 95 3.08 -12.65 12.04
C ARG A 95 2.23 -13.54 11.12
N ALA A 96 0.99 -13.10 10.83
CA ALA A 96 0.11 -13.85 9.93
C ALA A 96 0.62 -13.87 8.50
N ARG A 97 1.19 -12.76 7.99
CA ARG A 97 1.77 -12.68 6.64
C ARG A 97 3.06 -13.50 6.52
N THR A 98 3.91 -13.49 7.56
CA THR A 98 5.10 -14.36 7.60
C THR A 98 4.70 -15.83 7.55
N ALA A 99 3.76 -16.26 8.39
CA ALA A 99 3.26 -17.64 8.35
C ALA A 99 2.56 -18.00 7.02
N GLU A 100 1.99 -17.01 6.32
CA GLU A 100 1.41 -17.21 5.00
C GLU A 100 2.51 -17.41 3.95
N LEU A 101 3.59 -16.62 3.99
CA LEU A 101 4.75 -16.76 3.14
C LEU A 101 5.42 -18.14 3.30
N ASP A 102 5.57 -18.63 4.55
CA ASP A 102 6.09 -19.97 4.82
C ASP A 102 5.27 -21.06 4.10
N ARG A 103 3.94 -20.91 4.11
CA ARG A 103 3.05 -21.86 3.41
C ARG A 103 3.20 -21.76 1.89
N PHE A 104 3.40 -20.57 1.34
CA PHE A 104 3.68 -20.39 -0.10
C PHE A 104 4.99 -21.06 -0.49
N ALA A 105 6.05 -20.84 0.28
CA ALA A 105 7.37 -21.46 0.08
C ALA A 105 7.29 -22.98 0.16
N ALA A 106 6.51 -23.53 1.10
CA ALA A 106 6.35 -24.97 1.27
C ALA A 106 5.71 -25.68 0.06
N THR A 107 5.03 -24.97 -0.84
CA THR A 107 4.51 -25.55 -2.09
C THR A 107 5.62 -25.94 -3.06
N GLY A 108 6.80 -25.31 -2.96
CA GLY A 108 7.92 -25.46 -3.91
C GLY A 108 7.61 -24.94 -5.32
N LYS A 109 6.54 -24.16 -5.48
CA LYS A 109 6.03 -23.69 -6.80
C LYS A 109 6.14 -22.17 -6.97
N VAL A 110 6.44 -21.43 -5.90
CA VAL A 110 6.64 -19.99 -5.95
C VAL A 110 8.10 -19.70 -6.35
N PRO A 111 8.34 -18.83 -7.35
CA PRO A 111 9.70 -18.40 -7.74
C PRO A 111 10.50 -17.82 -6.58
N ALA A 112 11.80 -18.14 -6.50
CA ALA A 112 12.67 -17.69 -5.41
C ALA A 112 12.80 -16.15 -5.36
N SER A 113 12.79 -15.48 -6.50
CA SER A 113 12.82 -14.03 -6.60
C SER A 113 11.63 -13.37 -5.88
N LEU A 114 10.43 -13.95 -6.00
CA LEU A 114 9.24 -13.46 -5.30
C LEU A 114 9.30 -13.76 -3.80
N LEU A 115 9.76 -14.95 -3.40
CA LEU A 115 9.93 -15.27 -1.99
C LEU A 115 10.89 -14.27 -1.32
N SER A 116 12.07 -14.03 -1.93
CA SER A 116 13.04 -13.06 -1.39
C SER A 116 12.51 -11.62 -1.39
N ARG A 117 11.71 -11.23 -2.40
CA ARG A 117 11.06 -9.93 -2.46
C ARG A 117 10.09 -9.73 -1.29
N TRP A 118 9.29 -10.72 -0.98
CA TRP A 118 8.30 -10.67 0.10
C TRP A 118 8.93 -10.82 1.48
N GLU A 119 9.96 -11.66 1.62
CA GLU A 119 10.78 -11.77 2.84
C GLU A 119 11.36 -10.41 3.21
N ALA A 120 11.96 -9.69 2.26
CA ALA A 120 12.54 -8.38 2.51
C ALA A 120 11.52 -7.36 3.04
N VAL A 121 10.25 -7.43 2.59
CA VAL A 121 9.17 -6.58 3.12
C VAL A 121 8.80 -6.97 4.54
N LEU A 122 8.68 -8.28 4.82
CA LEU A 122 8.24 -8.79 6.12
C LEU A 122 9.33 -8.67 7.19
N GLU A 123 10.60 -8.66 6.80
CA GLU A 123 11.75 -8.41 7.69
C GLU A 123 11.89 -6.93 8.06
N ASP A 124 11.42 -6.01 7.22
CA ASP A 124 11.43 -4.59 7.52
C ASP A 124 10.23 -4.19 8.38
N SER A 125 10.39 -4.31 9.69
CA SER A 125 9.33 -3.95 10.65
C SER A 125 8.88 -2.48 10.58
N SER A 126 9.67 -1.60 9.96
CA SER A 126 9.30 -0.19 9.76
C SER A 126 8.14 -0.03 8.80
N LEU A 127 7.99 -0.95 7.83
CA LEU A 127 6.88 -0.98 6.89
C LEU A 127 5.53 -1.31 7.55
N PHE A 128 5.55 -1.90 8.75
CA PHE A 128 4.35 -2.29 9.50
C PHE A 128 4.03 -1.32 10.67
N ARG A 129 4.56 -0.10 10.62
CA ARG A 129 4.23 0.97 11.59
C ARG A 129 3.03 1.77 11.09
N PHE A 130 1.85 1.20 11.15
CA PHE A 130 0.60 1.85 10.79
C PHE A 130 -0.40 1.81 11.95
N GLN A 131 -1.42 2.67 11.87
CA GLN A 131 -2.55 2.63 12.80
C GLN A 131 -3.65 1.76 12.18
N PRO A 132 -4.07 0.66 12.85
CA PRO A 132 -5.21 -0.15 12.41
C PRO A 132 -6.48 0.69 12.30
N THR A 133 -7.29 0.37 11.31
CA THR A 133 -8.55 1.08 11.05
C THR A 133 -9.65 0.10 10.66
N VAL A 134 -10.88 0.58 10.61
CA VAL A 134 -11.96 -0.20 10.02
C VAL A 134 -11.65 -0.41 8.54
N VAL A 135 -11.61 -1.65 8.08
CA VAL A 135 -11.42 -2.03 6.68
C VAL A 135 -12.59 -2.89 6.21
N HIS A 136 -12.93 -2.77 4.95
CA HIS A 136 -13.87 -3.68 4.28
C HIS A 136 -13.27 -5.09 4.20
N GLY A 137 -11.96 -5.18 3.89
CA GLY A 137 -11.14 -6.37 3.92
C GLY A 137 -11.31 -7.32 2.73
N ALA A 138 -12.09 -6.92 1.70
CA ALA A 138 -12.32 -7.71 0.48
C ALA A 138 -12.75 -6.82 -0.70
N LEU A 139 -12.26 -5.57 -0.77
CA LEU A 139 -12.55 -4.70 -1.93
C LEU A 139 -11.85 -5.24 -3.19
N ASN A 140 -12.58 -5.18 -4.29
CA ASN A 140 -12.11 -5.49 -5.64
C ASN A 140 -13.06 -4.87 -6.68
N GLY A 141 -12.76 -5.02 -7.97
CA GLY A 141 -13.56 -4.47 -9.05
C GLY A 141 -15.01 -4.97 -9.10
N ASP A 142 -15.30 -6.17 -8.59
CA ASP A 142 -16.67 -6.71 -8.56
C ASP A 142 -17.47 -6.24 -7.35
N THR A 143 -16.82 -5.85 -6.27
CA THR A 143 -17.46 -5.43 -5.01
C THR A 143 -17.69 -3.94 -4.93
N VAL A 144 -16.92 -3.14 -5.68
CA VAL A 144 -17.12 -1.69 -5.81
C VAL A 144 -17.87 -1.41 -7.09
N LEU A 145 -19.08 -0.88 -6.96
CA LEU A 145 -19.95 -0.57 -8.11
C LEU A 145 -19.83 0.90 -8.46
N GLU A 146 -19.67 1.17 -9.76
CA GLU A 146 -19.64 2.51 -10.31
C GLU A 146 -20.98 2.91 -10.96
N GLU A 147 -21.22 4.20 -11.12
CA GLU A 147 -22.34 4.77 -11.88
C GLU A 147 -21.80 5.85 -12.83
N ASP A 148 -22.16 5.71 -14.10
CA ASP A 148 -21.82 6.63 -15.19
C ASP A 148 -20.31 6.91 -15.38
N GLY A 149 -19.44 5.99 -14.96
CA GLY A 149 -17.98 6.16 -15.01
C GLY A 149 -17.44 7.28 -14.11
N ARG A 150 -18.21 7.72 -13.11
CA ARG A 150 -17.88 8.90 -12.30
C ARG A 150 -17.92 8.65 -10.81
N SER A 151 -18.96 8.03 -10.31
CA SER A 151 -19.19 7.89 -8.87
C SER A 151 -19.15 6.43 -8.42
N VAL A 152 -18.87 6.22 -7.13
CA VAL A 152 -19.06 4.93 -6.48
C VAL A 152 -20.53 4.85 -6.07
N ALA A 153 -21.30 4.04 -6.79
CA ALA A 153 -22.74 3.83 -6.52
C ALA A 153 -22.97 2.99 -5.27
N GLY A 154 -22.15 1.98 -5.07
CA GLY A 154 -22.28 1.09 -3.93
C GLY A 154 -21.08 0.21 -3.67
N VAL A 155 -21.04 -0.37 -2.46
CA VAL A 155 -20.04 -1.37 -2.06
C VAL A 155 -20.76 -2.59 -1.50
N LEU A 156 -20.40 -3.76 -2.02
CA LEU A 156 -21.01 -5.06 -1.73
C LEU A 156 -20.08 -5.93 -0.87
N ALA A 157 -20.58 -7.09 -0.41
CA ALA A 157 -19.77 -8.16 0.19
C ALA A 157 -19.03 -7.83 1.51
N TRP A 158 -19.67 -7.20 2.44
CA TRP A 158 -19.11 -6.74 3.73
C TRP A 158 -18.75 -7.85 4.74
N SER A 159 -18.70 -9.11 4.34
CA SER A 159 -18.44 -10.25 5.25
C SER A 159 -17.07 -10.24 5.92
N SER A 160 -16.12 -9.49 5.38
CA SER A 160 -14.75 -9.37 5.87
C SER A 160 -14.47 -8.11 6.70
N LEU A 161 -15.52 -7.34 7.06
CA LEU A 161 -15.42 -6.14 7.89
C LEU A 161 -14.68 -6.43 9.19
N LYS A 162 -13.64 -5.66 9.48
CA LYS A 162 -12.74 -5.85 10.62
C LYS A 162 -11.94 -4.58 10.93
N ILE A 163 -11.19 -4.59 12.04
CA ILE A 163 -10.08 -3.65 12.26
C ILE A 163 -8.81 -4.33 11.78
N SER A 164 -8.09 -3.68 10.84
CA SER A 164 -6.88 -4.25 10.23
C SER A 164 -6.02 -3.18 9.56
N ASP A 165 -5.08 -3.62 8.72
CA ASP A 165 -4.22 -2.76 7.90
C ASP A 165 -5.02 -2.07 6.78
N PRO A 166 -5.02 -0.73 6.72
CA PRO A 166 -5.67 0.00 5.63
C PRO A 166 -5.14 -0.36 4.24
N ALA A 167 -3.93 -0.89 4.12
CA ALA A 167 -3.37 -1.33 2.84
C ALA A 167 -4.15 -2.49 2.20
N GLU A 168 -4.91 -3.29 2.98
CA GLU A 168 -5.72 -4.38 2.45
C GLU A 168 -6.77 -3.88 1.43
N ASP A 169 -7.45 -2.77 1.75
CA ASP A 169 -8.50 -2.20 0.90
C ASP A 169 -7.96 -1.43 -0.32
N LEU A 170 -6.66 -1.17 -0.37
CA LEU A 170 -5.97 -0.52 -1.49
C LEU A 170 -5.25 -1.52 -2.41
N SER A 171 -5.14 -2.78 -2.02
CA SER A 171 -4.30 -3.77 -2.72
C SER A 171 -4.75 -4.03 -4.15
N TRP A 172 -6.05 -4.09 -4.41
CA TRP A 172 -6.63 -4.34 -5.74
C TRP A 172 -6.39 -3.20 -6.74
N ILE A 173 -6.05 -2.00 -6.24
CA ILE A 173 -5.75 -0.81 -7.04
C ILE A 173 -4.24 -0.66 -7.19
N LEU A 174 -3.51 -0.64 -6.07
CA LEU A 174 -2.06 -0.35 -6.06
C LEU A 174 -1.21 -1.51 -6.62
N GLY A 175 -1.78 -2.70 -6.73
CA GLY A 175 -1.17 -3.84 -7.42
C GLY A 175 -1.69 -4.04 -8.85
N SER A 176 -2.46 -3.08 -9.40
CA SER A 176 -2.87 -3.10 -10.80
C SER A 176 -1.77 -2.58 -11.72
N GLU A 177 -1.84 -2.92 -13.00
CA GLU A 177 -0.92 -2.42 -14.03
C GLU A 177 -1.26 -0.99 -14.50
N ASN A 178 -2.26 -0.35 -13.88
CA ASN A 178 -2.72 0.99 -14.21
C ASN A 178 -2.17 2.01 -13.19
N ASP A 179 -0.88 2.32 -13.28
CA ASP A 179 -0.21 3.25 -12.36
C ASP A 179 -0.88 4.64 -12.28
N PRO A 180 -1.28 5.30 -13.39
CA PRO A 180 -1.93 6.60 -13.30
C PRO A 180 -3.25 6.57 -12.51
N PHE A 181 -4.01 5.48 -12.64
CA PHE A 181 -5.23 5.26 -11.87
C PHE A 181 -4.91 5.01 -10.38
N ALA A 182 -3.95 4.13 -10.11
CA ALA A 182 -3.51 3.81 -8.76
C ALA A 182 -3.01 5.05 -8.01
N ASP A 183 -2.22 5.89 -8.67
CA ASP A 183 -1.70 7.15 -8.12
C ASP A 183 -2.82 8.15 -7.80
N ALA A 184 -3.79 8.31 -8.70
CA ALA A 184 -4.91 9.21 -8.48
C ALA A 184 -5.80 8.76 -7.32
N VAL A 185 -6.07 7.45 -7.20
CA VAL A 185 -6.81 6.89 -6.07
C VAL A 185 -6.07 7.11 -4.76
N LEU A 186 -4.76 6.80 -4.73
CA LEU A 186 -3.95 6.97 -3.51
C LEU A 186 -3.82 8.45 -3.11
N ALA A 187 -3.69 9.36 -4.07
CA ALA A 187 -3.65 10.80 -3.81
C ALA A 187 -4.98 11.28 -3.19
N ALA A 188 -6.12 10.90 -3.77
CA ALA A 188 -7.43 11.25 -3.23
C ALA A 188 -7.69 10.64 -1.85
N TYR A 189 -7.30 9.39 -1.64
CA TYR A 189 -7.34 8.71 -0.35
C TYR A 189 -6.52 9.46 0.70
N SER A 190 -5.24 9.76 0.39
CA SER A 190 -4.30 10.41 1.31
C SER A 190 -4.74 11.83 1.68
N ALA A 191 -5.28 12.59 0.73
CA ALA A 191 -5.82 13.93 0.98
C ALA A 191 -7.02 13.92 1.94
N ASN A 192 -7.71 12.79 2.05
CA ASN A 192 -8.91 12.63 2.88
C ASN A 192 -8.68 11.77 4.14
N ARG A 193 -7.46 11.31 4.38
CA ARG A 193 -7.06 10.57 5.58
C ARG A 193 -5.95 11.31 6.29
N PRO A 194 -6.15 11.82 7.52
CA PRO A 194 -5.05 12.33 8.31
C PRO A 194 -4.10 11.18 8.68
N ALA A 195 -2.79 11.44 8.65
CA ALA A 195 -1.75 10.51 9.08
C ALA A 195 -1.76 9.15 8.33
N VAL A 196 -1.83 9.19 7.00
CA VAL A 196 -1.53 8.01 6.17
C VAL A 196 -0.05 7.68 6.36
N ASP A 197 0.25 6.42 6.66
CA ASP A 197 1.64 6.00 6.78
C ASP A 197 2.32 5.94 5.39
N PRO A 198 3.61 6.28 5.33
CA PRO A 198 4.33 6.35 4.06
C PRO A 198 4.51 4.98 3.37
N SER A 199 4.32 3.89 4.11
CA SER A 199 4.57 2.52 3.63
C SER A 199 3.29 1.79 3.17
N ILE A 200 2.16 2.50 3.10
CA ILE A 200 0.88 1.89 2.72
C ILE A 200 0.91 1.30 1.30
N ARG A 201 1.61 1.96 0.37
CA ARG A 201 1.75 1.49 -1.02
C ARG A 201 2.52 0.17 -1.07
N GLN A 202 3.65 0.06 -0.38
CA GLN A 202 4.49 -1.14 -0.39
C GLN A 202 3.73 -2.36 0.13
N ARG A 203 2.99 -2.20 1.25
CA ARG A 203 2.17 -3.28 1.80
C ARG A 203 1.01 -3.64 0.89
N ALA A 204 0.33 -2.66 0.31
CA ALA A 204 -0.79 -2.90 -0.61
C ALA A 204 -0.34 -3.68 -1.86
N ILE A 205 0.81 -3.34 -2.45
CA ILE A 205 1.38 -4.08 -3.58
C ILE A 205 1.73 -5.51 -3.15
N MET A 206 2.41 -5.69 -2.01
CA MET A 206 2.71 -7.04 -1.49
C MET A 206 1.42 -7.86 -1.29
N TYR A 207 0.35 -7.26 -0.75
CA TYR A 207 -0.92 -7.98 -0.57
C TYR A 207 -1.54 -8.39 -1.91
N SER A 208 -1.46 -7.54 -2.93
CA SER A 208 -1.90 -7.88 -4.28
C SER A 208 -1.08 -9.03 -4.89
N GLU A 209 0.24 -9.00 -4.70
CA GLU A 209 1.12 -10.07 -5.16
C GLU A 209 0.81 -11.40 -4.45
N PHE A 210 0.48 -11.35 -3.15
CA PHE A 210 0.07 -12.51 -2.35
C PHE A 210 -1.21 -13.16 -2.86
N GLU A 211 -2.14 -12.43 -3.49
CA GLU A 211 -3.37 -13.02 -4.05
C GLU A 211 -3.06 -14.09 -5.10
N ARG A 212 -2.00 -13.94 -5.89
CA ARG A 212 -1.57 -14.94 -6.86
C ARG A 212 -1.08 -16.22 -6.17
N ALA A 213 -0.35 -16.07 -5.07
CA ALA A 213 0.10 -17.20 -4.25
C ALA A 213 -1.05 -17.85 -3.46
N ARG A 214 -2.06 -17.07 -3.04
CA ARG A 214 -3.31 -17.60 -2.45
C ARG A 214 -4.10 -18.41 -3.46
N TRP A 215 -4.13 -18.00 -4.72
CA TRP A 215 -4.73 -18.75 -5.81
C TRP A 215 -4.04 -20.09 -6.01
N LEU A 216 -2.69 -20.11 -5.96
CA LEU A 216 -1.92 -21.36 -5.94
C LEU A 216 -2.32 -22.26 -4.75
N MET A 217 -2.39 -21.71 -3.54
CA MET A 217 -2.79 -22.46 -2.35
C MET A 217 -4.20 -23.02 -2.46
N HIS A 218 -5.11 -22.28 -3.10
CA HIS A 218 -6.47 -22.75 -3.36
C HIS A 218 -6.45 -23.97 -4.27
N GLY A 219 -5.71 -23.96 -5.37
CA GLY A 219 -5.54 -25.10 -6.27
C GLY A 219 -4.92 -26.31 -5.57
N VAL A 220 -3.86 -26.09 -4.79
CA VAL A 220 -3.19 -27.14 -4.00
C VAL A 220 -4.16 -27.79 -3.00
N ASN A 221 -4.90 -26.98 -2.24
CA ASN A 221 -5.86 -27.48 -1.25
C ASN A 221 -7.02 -28.25 -1.85
N LYS A 222 -7.43 -27.90 -3.08
CA LYS A 222 -8.47 -28.61 -3.82
C LYS A 222 -7.96 -29.83 -4.59
N GLY A 223 -6.66 -29.93 -4.82
CA GLY A 223 -6.07 -30.90 -5.74
C GLY A 223 -6.45 -30.63 -7.20
N ASP A 224 -6.71 -29.36 -7.55
CA ASP A 224 -7.10 -28.92 -8.89
C ASP A 224 -5.87 -28.47 -9.67
N GLN A 225 -5.42 -29.31 -10.61
CA GLN A 225 -4.21 -29.06 -11.37
C GLN A 225 -4.35 -27.84 -12.30
N SER A 226 -5.54 -27.57 -12.82
CA SER A 226 -5.77 -26.44 -13.73
C SER A 226 -5.60 -25.09 -13.00
N ILE A 227 -6.07 -25.01 -11.76
CA ILE A 227 -5.86 -23.83 -10.90
C ILE A 227 -4.38 -23.68 -10.51
N ILE A 228 -3.71 -24.81 -10.24
CA ILE A 228 -2.28 -24.80 -9.93
C ILE A 228 -1.45 -24.28 -11.11
N ASP A 229 -1.74 -24.78 -12.31
CA ASP A 229 -0.99 -24.40 -13.52
C ASP A 229 -1.22 -22.91 -13.86
N ASP A 230 -2.45 -22.42 -13.78
CA ASP A 230 -2.81 -21.01 -13.96
C ASP A 230 -2.08 -20.12 -12.95
N ALA A 231 -2.10 -20.47 -11.66
CA ALA A 231 -1.42 -19.71 -10.63
C ALA A 231 0.12 -19.71 -10.79
N VAL A 232 0.69 -20.82 -11.23
CA VAL A 232 2.14 -20.92 -11.51
C VAL A 232 2.52 -20.01 -12.68
N GLU A 233 1.71 -19.93 -13.73
CA GLU A 233 1.92 -19.02 -14.86
C GLU A 233 1.84 -17.56 -14.43
N MET A 234 0.84 -17.19 -13.62
CA MET A 234 0.71 -15.84 -13.05
C MET A 234 1.93 -15.46 -12.19
N LEU A 235 2.42 -16.38 -11.36
CA LEU A 235 3.60 -16.16 -10.52
C LEU A 235 4.89 -16.07 -11.33
N ALA A 236 5.03 -16.86 -12.41
CA ALA A 236 6.18 -16.80 -13.30
C ALA A 236 6.22 -15.47 -14.07
N THR A 237 5.08 -14.97 -14.54
CA THR A 237 4.97 -13.66 -15.17
C THR A 237 5.39 -12.56 -14.21
N LEU A 238 4.84 -12.53 -13.00
CA LEU A 238 5.21 -11.55 -11.97
C LEU A 238 6.72 -11.60 -11.64
N ALA A 239 7.30 -12.81 -11.53
CA ALA A 239 8.73 -12.96 -11.29
C ALA A 239 9.57 -12.39 -12.43
N GLY A 240 9.17 -12.63 -13.68
CA GLY A 240 9.81 -12.08 -14.87
C GLY A 240 9.81 -10.54 -14.87
N ASP A 241 8.67 -9.93 -14.53
CA ASP A 241 8.53 -8.46 -14.47
C ASP A 241 9.37 -7.85 -13.35
N VAL A 242 9.47 -8.52 -12.20
CA VAL A 242 10.35 -8.11 -11.09
C VAL A 242 11.83 -8.22 -11.48
N GLU A 243 12.24 -9.32 -12.11
CA GLU A 243 13.62 -9.55 -12.54
C GLU A 243 14.04 -8.63 -13.70
N ALA A 244 13.11 -8.29 -14.59
CA ALA A 244 13.33 -7.32 -15.65
C ALA A 244 13.32 -5.85 -15.16
N GLY A 245 12.97 -5.62 -13.89
CA GLY A 245 12.86 -4.27 -13.32
C GLY A 245 11.66 -3.47 -13.81
N VAL A 246 10.67 -4.12 -14.44
CA VAL A 246 9.40 -3.51 -14.83
C VAL A 246 8.61 -3.14 -13.58
N ILE A 247 8.61 -4.02 -12.58
CA ILE A 247 8.01 -3.78 -11.28
C ILE A 247 9.10 -3.36 -10.29
N GLY A 248 8.93 -2.18 -9.70
CA GLY A 248 9.87 -1.59 -8.75
C GLY A 248 10.03 -2.39 -7.46
N ARG A 249 11.07 -2.08 -6.68
CA ARG A 249 11.32 -2.68 -5.36
C ARG A 249 10.25 -2.24 -4.36
N LEU A 250 9.89 -3.11 -3.44
CA LEU A 250 8.97 -2.81 -2.33
C LEU A 250 9.70 -2.25 -1.09
N THR A 251 11.02 -2.48 -1.00
CA THR A 251 11.87 -1.97 0.08
C THR A 251 12.94 -1.05 -0.49
N ALA A 252 13.51 -0.18 0.35
CA ALA A 252 14.71 0.56 -0.02
C ALA A 252 15.84 -0.42 -0.38
N ALA A 253 16.69 -0.05 -1.34
CA ALA A 253 17.86 -0.85 -1.65
C ALA A 253 18.70 -1.03 -0.38
N PRO A 254 19.23 -2.23 -0.07
CA PRO A 254 20.14 -2.42 1.05
C PRO A 254 21.31 -1.44 0.92
N ILE A 255 21.67 -0.80 2.02
CA ILE A 255 22.82 0.15 2.05
C ILE A 255 24.10 -0.50 1.49
N ALA A 256 24.28 -1.81 1.69
CA ALA A 256 25.38 -2.57 1.11
C ALA A 256 25.37 -2.64 -0.43
N ALA A 257 24.20 -2.56 -1.07
CA ALA A 257 24.10 -2.55 -2.53
C ALA A 257 24.39 -1.15 -3.12
N ILE A 258 24.28 -0.10 -2.31
CA ILE A 258 24.64 1.28 -2.71
C ILE A 258 26.18 1.44 -2.65
N ILE A 259 26.88 0.64 -1.85
CA ILE A 259 28.34 0.67 -1.69
C ILE A 259 29.09 -0.19 -2.74
N ALA A 260 28.40 -1.13 -3.38
CA ALA A 260 28.96 -2.02 -4.38
C ALA A 260 28.81 -1.44 -5.79
N GLU A 261 29.80 -0.70 -6.20
CA GLU A 261 30.27 -0.16 -7.48
C GLU A 261 30.15 1.36 -7.65
N PRO A 262 31.15 2.13 -7.28
CA PRO A 262 31.36 3.40 -7.93
C PRO A 262 31.94 3.13 -9.33
N VAL A 263 31.13 3.28 -10.36
CA VAL A 263 31.67 3.54 -11.70
C VAL A 263 32.27 4.93 -11.68
N PHE A 264 33.58 5.02 -11.48
CA PHE A 264 34.32 6.26 -11.67
C PHE A 264 34.51 6.47 -13.17
N GLU A 265 33.58 7.17 -13.83
CA GLU A 265 33.96 7.98 -14.97
C GLU A 265 34.80 9.15 -14.45
N GLU A 266 35.91 9.48 -15.10
CA GLU A 266 36.80 10.60 -14.71
C GLU A 266 35.99 11.88 -14.61
N ILE A 267 35.67 12.28 -13.36
CA ILE A 267 34.96 13.52 -13.07
C ILE A 267 36.06 14.56 -12.75
N SER A 268 36.09 15.63 -13.49
CA SER A 268 36.93 16.78 -13.18
C SER A 268 36.44 17.41 -11.87
N GLU A 269 37.17 17.25 -10.80
CA GLU A 269 36.88 17.82 -9.48
C GLU A 269 37.16 19.34 -9.50
N THR A 270 36.13 20.13 -9.25
CA THR A 270 36.31 21.55 -8.91
C THR A 270 36.11 21.68 -7.42
N VAL A 271 37.19 21.79 -6.68
CA VAL A 271 37.19 22.06 -5.23
C VAL A 271 36.97 23.55 -5.02
N ILE A 272 35.88 23.92 -4.36
CA ILE A 272 35.65 25.27 -3.91
C ILE A 272 35.97 25.32 -2.43
N SER A 273 37.14 25.87 -2.10
CA SER A 273 37.55 26.13 -0.71
C SER A 273 36.84 27.38 -0.21
N ILE A 274 36.02 27.23 0.82
CA ILE A 274 35.49 28.39 1.55
C ILE A 274 36.47 28.66 2.70
N GLU A 275 37.23 29.78 2.62
CA GLU A 275 38.13 30.23 3.68
C GLU A 275 37.31 30.61 4.90
N SER A 276 37.05 29.69 5.80
CA SER A 276 36.90 29.95 7.24
C SER A 276 36.82 28.61 7.99
N ASP A 277 37.82 28.37 8.80
CA ASP A 277 37.93 27.29 9.81
C ASP A 277 37.64 25.85 9.35
N ASP A 278 38.67 25.16 8.98
CA ASP A 278 39.04 23.72 8.93
C ASP A 278 37.99 22.59 8.94
N GLU A 279 36.68 22.83 8.86
CA GLU A 279 35.67 21.78 9.04
C GLU A 279 34.77 21.47 7.84
N PHE A 280 34.77 22.26 6.77
CA PHE A 280 33.92 22.04 5.60
C PHE A 280 34.70 22.00 4.29
N GLU A 281 34.46 21.01 3.50
CA GLU A 281 34.88 20.92 2.12
C GLU A 281 33.65 20.62 1.25
N ILE A 282 33.32 21.49 0.31
CA ILE A 282 32.24 21.24 -0.67
C ILE A 282 32.89 20.71 -1.93
N ILE A 283 32.56 19.48 -2.30
CA ILE A 283 32.98 18.87 -3.53
C ILE A 283 31.81 18.92 -4.50
N GLU A 284 31.95 19.69 -5.57
CA GLU A 284 30.94 19.77 -6.63
C GLU A 284 31.21 18.63 -7.64
N ILE A 285 30.27 17.65 -7.74
CA ILE A 285 30.44 16.47 -8.59
C ILE A 285 29.79 16.67 -9.96
N ASN A 286 28.63 17.36 -10.02
CA ASN A 286 27.98 17.80 -11.27
C ASN A 286 26.90 18.84 -10.95
N GLU A 287 26.18 19.34 -11.97
CA GLU A 287 25.14 20.37 -11.80
C GLU A 287 23.95 19.93 -10.89
N LYS A 288 23.82 18.64 -10.57
CA LYS A 288 22.70 18.08 -9.77
C LYS A 288 23.11 17.59 -8.38
N PHE A 289 24.40 17.32 -8.14
CA PHE A 289 24.86 16.71 -6.87
C PHE A 289 26.00 17.48 -6.28
N LYS A 290 25.87 17.85 -4.98
CA LYS A 290 26.92 18.43 -4.17
C LYS A 290 27.13 17.54 -2.95
N LEU A 291 28.38 17.10 -2.74
CA LEU A 291 28.78 16.33 -1.58
C LEU A 291 29.41 17.26 -0.54
N PHE A 292 29.02 17.06 0.70
CA PHE A 292 29.59 17.80 1.84
C PHE A 292 30.43 16.84 2.67
N LYS A 293 31.67 17.24 2.97
CA LYS A 293 32.56 16.50 3.86
C LYS A 293 32.64 17.22 5.19
N LEU A 294 32.13 16.57 6.24
CA LEU A 294 32.15 17.09 7.59
C LEU A 294 32.92 16.10 8.48
N GLY A 295 34.01 16.55 9.11
CA GLY A 295 34.78 15.72 10.03
C GLY A 295 35.28 14.42 9.42
N GLY A 296 35.61 14.41 8.12
CA GLY A 296 36.10 13.23 7.40
C GLY A 296 35.02 12.25 6.89
N ARG A 297 33.72 12.57 7.04
CA ARG A 297 32.60 11.79 6.48
C ARG A 297 31.96 12.52 5.31
N ILE A 298 31.66 11.77 4.25
CA ILE A 298 30.92 12.26 3.07
C ILE A 298 29.42 12.06 3.35
N VAL A 299 28.63 13.15 3.20
CA VAL A 299 27.18 13.12 3.36
C VAL A 299 26.56 13.55 2.04
N ASP A 300 25.74 12.68 1.46
CA ASP A 300 24.96 12.97 0.25
C ASP A 300 23.67 13.70 0.65
N LEU A 301 23.45 14.88 0.09
CA LEU A 301 22.27 15.68 0.37
C LEU A 301 21.64 16.14 -0.94
N ASP A 302 20.35 15.86 -1.11
CA ASP A 302 19.56 16.31 -2.27
C ASP A 302 19.48 17.85 -2.29
N LEU A 303 19.94 18.42 -3.37
CA LEU A 303 20.08 19.88 -3.55
C LEU A 303 18.73 20.60 -3.61
N GLU A 304 17.68 19.98 -4.12
CA GLU A 304 16.38 20.64 -4.25
C GLU A 304 15.72 20.87 -2.88
N SER A 305 15.95 19.98 -1.94
CA SER A 305 15.47 20.14 -0.56
C SER A 305 16.27 21.15 0.26
N LEU A 306 17.51 21.48 -0.14
CA LEU A 306 18.43 22.38 0.59
C LEU A 306 18.49 23.80 0.01
N LEU A 307 18.11 24.01 -1.24
CA LEU A 307 18.14 25.34 -1.87
C LEU A 307 17.45 26.46 -1.06
N PRO A 308 16.29 26.21 -0.42
CA PRO A 308 15.67 27.21 0.44
C PRO A 308 16.48 27.50 1.73
N ALA A 309 17.10 26.48 2.29
CA ALA A 309 17.91 26.60 3.51
C ALA A 309 19.26 27.29 3.24
N LEU A 310 19.88 27.00 2.09
CA LEU A 310 21.14 27.62 1.66
C LEU A 310 20.97 29.09 1.29
N LYS A 311 19.83 29.52 0.73
CA LYS A 311 19.53 30.93 0.49
C LYS A 311 19.39 31.75 1.77
N GLY A 312 18.89 31.11 2.85
CA GLY A 312 18.82 31.73 4.19
C GLY A 312 20.16 31.81 4.90
N LEU A 313 21.13 30.97 4.58
CA LEU A 313 22.45 30.93 5.22
C LEU A 313 23.32 32.11 4.86
N HIS A 314 23.13 32.76 3.72
CA HIS A 314 23.85 33.96 3.32
C HIS A 314 23.51 35.20 4.19
N GLU A 315 22.42 35.16 4.94
CA GLU A 315 21.97 36.27 5.80
C GLU A 315 22.15 35.97 7.28
N LEU A 316 22.69 34.81 7.66
CA LEU A 316 22.89 34.42 9.07
C LEU A 316 24.32 34.70 9.54
N PRO A 317 24.53 35.22 10.79
CA PRO A 317 25.87 35.39 11.33
C PRO A 317 26.57 34.04 11.51
N VAL A 318 27.90 34.04 11.39
CA VAL A 318 28.77 32.84 11.39
C VAL A 318 28.50 31.84 12.53
N VAL A 319 27.96 32.27 13.66
CA VAL A 319 27.57 31.41 14.78
C VAL A 319 26.40 30.46 14.43
N ALA A 320 25.49 30.88 13.56
CA ALA A 320 24.34 30.04 13.14
C ALA A 320 24.78 28.92 12.18
N HIS A 321 25.83 29.10 11.41
CA HIS A 321 26.40 28.08 10.53
C HIS A 321 26.94 26.86 11.31
N LYS A 322 27.49 27.14 12.53
CA LYS A 322 28.04 26.08 13.39
C LYS A 322 26.97 25.20 14.06
N GLU A 323 25.79 25.78 14.34
CA GLU A 323 24.67 25.04 14.92
C GLU A 323 23.93 24.16 13.89
N ILE A 324 23.81 24.62 12.65
CA ILE A 324 23.14 23.85 11.59
C ILE A 324 23.97 22.63 11.18
N GLY A 325 25.30 22.76 11.14
CA GLY A 325 26.19 21.64 10.86
C GLY A 325 26.20 20.56 11.95
N ARG A 326 25.76 20.88 13.19
CA ARG A 326 25.63 19.90 14.28
C ARG A 326 24.28 19.18 14.34
N ALA A 327 23.25 19.77 13.75
CA ALA A 327 21.92 19.17 13.72
C ALA A 327 21.74 18.11 12.60
N SER A 328 22.73 17.99 11.71
CA SER A 328 22.71 17.06 10.57
C SER A 328 23.60 15.83 10.78
N CYS A 329 24.04 15.59 12.02
CA CYS A 329 24.75 14.35 12.42
C CYS A 329 23.80 13.39 13.14
#